data_a0e7c1a666fb7e79767a598458b58c14
#
_entry.id   a0e7c1a666fb7e79767a598458b58c14
#
_cell.length_a   1.000
_cell.length_b   1.000
_cell.length_c   1.000
_cell.angle_alpha   90.00
_cell.angle_beta   90.00
_cell.angle_gamma   90.00
#
_symmetry.space_group_name_H-M   'P 1'
#
loop_
_entity.id
_entity.type
_entity.pdbx_description
1 polymer ?
#
loop_
_entity_poly.entity_id
_entity_poly.type
_entity_poly.pdbx_seq_one_letter_code
_entity_poly.pdbx_strand_id
1 'polypeptide(L)'
;MSLSRRQFIQASGVALCAGAVPLNAHAAGQQPALPVPPLLESRRGQPLFLTLQRAHWSFTPGTRASVWGVNGRYLGPTIRVWNGDDVKLIYSNRLTENVAMTIRGLQVPGPLIGGAARMMSPNADWAPVLPIRQSAATLWYQANTPNHMAKQVYNGLAGMWLVEDEVSKNLPIPNHYGVDDFPVIIQDKRLDNFGTPEYSEPGSGGFVGDTLLVNGVQSPYVEVSRGWVRLRLLNASNSRRYQLQMSDGRLIHVISGDQGFLSAPVSLKQLSLAPGERREILVNMTNGDEVSITCGEAASIVDRIRGFFEPSSILISTLLLTLRPTGLLPLVTDSLPVRLLPTEFLPGTPLRSRDISLGDDPGINGNLWDPQRIDITAQQGTWERWTVRADRPQSFHIEGVMFQVRNVNGSAPFPEDRGWKDTVWVDGQVELLVYYAQPSWPHFPFQFLSQTLELADRGSIGQMLVNPAP
;
A
#
# COMPACT_ATOMS: atom_id res chain seq x y z
N MET A 1 -40.67 -8.24 3.23
CA MET A 1 -40.05 -9.54 2.89
C MET A 1 -38.54 -9.37 3.02
N SER A 2 -37.93 -9.97 4.00
CA SER A 2 -36.47 -9.88 4.21
C SER A 2 -35.77 -10.89 3.28
N LEU A 3 -34.93 -10.40 2.39
CA LEU A 3 -34.08 -11.25 1.58
C LEU A 3 -33.02 -11.93 2.49
N SER A 4 -32.86 -13.24 2.33
CA SER A 4 -31.85 -13.98 3.12
C SER A 4 -30.42 -13.64 2.59
N ARG A 5 -29.40 -13.74 3.46
CA ARG A 5 -27.98 -13.55 3.12
C ARG A 5 -27.55 -14.34 1.86
N ARG A 6 -28.14 -15.51 1.66
CA ARG A 6 -27.86 -16.38 0.51
C ARG A 6 -28.44 -15.83 -0.81
N GLN A 7 -29.59 -15.15 -0.76
CA GLN A 7 -30.22 -14.52 -1.92
C GLN A 7 -29.49 -13.23 -2.32
N PHE A 8 -28.91 -12.50 -1.37
CA PHE A 8 -28.08 -11.33 -1.62
C PHE A 8 -26.76 -11.71 -2.32
N ILE A 9 -26.09 -12.78 -1.84
CA ILE A 9 -24.86 -13.30 -2.47
C ILE A 9 -25.15 -13.85 -3.87
N GLN A 10 -26.30 -14.47 -4.10
CA GLN A 10 -26.69 -14.94 -5.43
C GLN A 10 -27.03 -13.80 -6.38
N ALA A 11 -27.63 -12.73 -5.91
CA ALA A 11 -27.89 -11.53 -6.70
C ALA A 11 -26.60 -10.77 -7.07
N SER A 12 -25.61 -10.75 -6.19
CA SER A 12 -24.29 -10.15 -6.45
C SER A 12 -23.42 -11.02 -7.37
N GLY A 13 -23.59 -12.35 -7.33
CA GLY A 13 -22.84 -13.29 -8.17
C GLY A 13 -23.27 -13.34 -9.64
N VAL A 14 -24.50 -12.96 -9.94
CA VAL A 14 -25.01 -12.94 -11.32
C VAL A 14 -24.61 -11.68 -12.09
N ALA A 15 -24.23 -10.60 -11.42
CA ALA A 15 -23.73 -9.37 -12.04
C ALA A 15 -22.27 -9.49 -12.57
N LEU A 16 -21.59 -10.61 -12.33
CA LEU A 16 -20.19 -10.83 -12.71
C LEU A 16 -19.98 -11.57 -14.04
N CYS A 17 -21.05 -12.01 -14.68
CA CYS A 17 -20.97 -12.71 -15.96
C CYS A 17 -21.98 -12.14 -16.94
N ALA A 18 -21.79 -10.98 -17.49
CA ALA A 18 -22.23 -10.62 -18.84
C ALA A 18 -22.23 -9.08 -19.04
N GLY A 19 -21.65 -8.67 -20.10
CA GLY A 19 -21.99 -7.43 -20.74
C GLY A 19 -21.04 -6.28 -20.43
N ALA A 20 -20.50 -5.76 -21.51
CA ALA A 20 -20.02 -4.39 -21.55
C ALA A 20 -21.10 -3.49 -20.93
N VAL A 21 -20.82 -2.96 -19.76
CA VAL A 21 -21.62 -1.88 -19.19
C VAL A 21 -21.57 -0.76 -20.22
N PRO A 22 -22.71 -0.27 -20.75
CA PRO A 22 -22.67 0.88 -21.62
C PRO A 22 -21.98 2.01 -20.84
N LEU A 23 -20.99 2.63 -21.46
CA LEU A 23 -20.40 3.88 -20.99
C LEU A 23 -21.52 4.93 -20.98
N ASN A 24 -22.30 5.00 -19.91
CA ASN A 24 -23.23 6.09 -19.71
C ASN A 24 -22.39 7.37 -19.59
N ALA A 25 -22.55 8.23 -20.58
CA ALA A 25 -22.03 9.58 -20.56
C ALA A 25 -22.51 10.23 -19.25
N HIS A 26 -21.61 10.32 -18.27
CA HIS A 26 -21.90 11.08 -17.05
C HIS A 26 -21.92 12.54 -17.44
N ALA A 27 -23.02 13.19 -17.15
CA ALA A 27 -23.14 14.63 -17.29
C ALA A 27 -22.04 15.32 -16.47
N ALA A 28 -21.44 16.35 -17.04
CA ALA A 28 -20.42 17.15 -16.34
C ALA A 28 -20.95 17.58 -14.96
N GLY A 29 -20.35 17.02 -13.88
CA GLY A 29 -20.71 17.35 -12.50
C GLY A 29 -21.01 16.17 -11.56
N GLN A 30 -21.18 14.93 -12.06
CA GLN A 30 -21.38 13.78 -11.17
C GLN A 30 -20.06 13.09 -10.82
N GLN A 31 -19.83 12.85 -9.53
CA GLN A 31 -18.69 12.05 -9.07
C GLN A 31 -18.80 10.63 -9.64
N PRO A 32 -17.67 10.01 -10.11
CA PRO A 32 -17.67 8.64 -10.53
C PRO A 32 -17.83 7.70 -9.33
N ALA A 33 -18.42 6.52 -9.54
CA ALA A 33 -18.39 5.47 -8.53
C ALA A 33 -16.97 4.94 -8.36
N LEU A 34 -16.59 4.58 -7.13
CA LEU A 34 -15.30 3.97 -6.80
C LEU A 34 -15.16 2.63 -7.53
N PRO A 35 -14.17 2.47 -8.43
CA PRO A 35 -13.87 1.17 -8.99
C PRO A 35 -13.26 0.26 -7.92
N VAL A 36 -14.01 -0.75 -7.48
CA VAL A 36 -13.47 -1.78 -6.59
C VAL A 36 -12.72 -2.81 -7.43
N PRO A 37 -11.41 -3.03 -7.22
CA PRO A 37 -10.66 -4.05 -7.94
C PRO A 37 -11.27 -5.43 -7.75
N PRO A 38 -11.29 -6.31 -8.78
CA PRO A 38 -11.75 -7.69 -8.61
C PRO A 38 -10.96 -8.41 -7.55
N LEU A 39 -11.62 -9.22 -6.74
CA LEU A 39 -10.96 -10.05 -5.72
C LEU A 39 -10.57 -11.40 -6.34
N LEU A 40 -9.28 -11.73 -6.29
CA LEU A 40 -8.76 -13.06 -6.58
C LEU A 40 -8.36 -13.72 -5.25
N GLU A 41 -9.00 -14.82 -4.93
CA GLU A 41 -8.70 -15.59 -3.71
C GLU A 41 -7.85 -16.81 -4.03
N SER A 42 -6.87 -17.08 -3.18
CA SER A 42 -6.13 -18.33 -3.25
C SER A 42 -7.07 -19.51 -2.92
N ARG A 43 -6.96 -20.57 -3.73
CA ARG A 43 -7.65 -21.83 -3.50
C ARG A 43 -6.63 -22.94 -3.55
N ARG A 44 -6.71 -23.86 -2.62
CA ARG A 44 -5.78 -25.00 -2.53
C ARG A 44 -5.68 -25.73 -3.87
N GLY A 45 -4.47 -25.86 -4.38
CA GLY A 45 -4.19 -26.54 -5.64
C GLY A 45 -4.48 -25.75 -6.92
N GLN A 46 -4.97 -24.50 -6.81
CA GLN A 46 -5.24 -23.66 -7.99
C GLN A 46 -4.24 -22.50 -8.05
N PRO A 47 -3.55 -22.29 -9.18
CA PRO A 47 -2.65 -21.16 -9.34
C PRO A 47 -3.42 -19.84 -9.53
N LEU A 48 -2.85 -18.76 -9.05
CA LEU A 48 -3.26 -17.39 -9.34
C LEU A 48 -2.46 -16.88 -10.55
N PHE A 49 -3.15 -16.38 -11.55
CA PHE A 49 -2.55 -15.87 -12.79
C PHE A 49 -2.54 -14.34 -12.77
N LEU A 50 -1.36 -13.76 -12.98
CA LEU A 50 -1.13 -12.32 -13.08
C LEU A 50 -0.45 -11.98 -14.41
N THR A 51 -1.23 -11.60 -15.39
CA THR A 51 -0.75 -11.20 -16.71
C THR A 51 -0.47 -9.71 -16.73
N LEU A 52 0.80 -9.34 -16.90
CA LEU A 52 1.26 -7.96 -17.03
C LEU A 52 1.14 -7.54 -18.50
N GLN A 53 0.26 -6.59 -18.80
CA GLN A 53 -0.07 -6.27 -20.19
C GLN A 53 -0.49 -4.82 -20.39
N ARG A 54 -0.51 -4.39 -21.64
CA ARG A 54 -1.12 -3.11 -22.00
C ARG A 54 -2.64 -3.18 -21.79
N ALA A 55 -3.19 -2.09 -21.29
CA ALA A 55 -4.60 -1.91 -21.04
C ALA A 55 -5.04 -0.50 -21.45
N HIS A 56 -6.33 -0.23 -21.38
CA HIS A 56 -6.87 1.11 -21.53
C HIS A 56 -7.65 1.47 -20.27
N TRP A 57 -7.55 2.74 -19.88
CA TRP A 57 -8.26 3.26 -18.73
C TRP A 57 -8.77 4.67 -18.98
N SER A 58 -9.85 5.04 -18.32
CA SER A 58 -10.40 6.39 -18.37
C SER A 58 -10.16 7.07 -17.01
N PHE A 59 -9.18 7.93 -16.93
CA PHE A 59 -8.92 8.73 -15.72
C PHE A 59 -9.90 9.89 -15.59
N THR A 60 -10.35 10.41 -16.74
CA THR A 60 -11.32 11.49 -16.86
C THR A 60 -12.48 11.00 -17.74
N PRO A 61 -13.73 11.30 -17.40
CA PRO A 61 -14.89 10.89 -18.21
C PRO A 61 -14.73 11.25 -19.69
N GLY A 62 -15.04 10.28 -20.58
CA GLY A 62 -14.95 10.46 -22.02
C GLY A 62 -13.56 10.33 -22.64
N THR A 63 -12.51 10.10 -21.84
CA THR A 63 -11.15 9.86 -22.34
C THR A 63 -10.79 8.38 -22.34
N ARG A 64 -9.73 8.03 -23.07
CA ARG A 64 -9.21 6.65 -23.11
C ARG A 64 -7.70 6.68 -23.24
N ALA A 65 -7.01 6.55 -22.11
CA ALA A 65 -5.57 6.50 -22.06
C ALA A 65 -5.02 5.07 -22.21
N SER A 66 -3.87 4.92 -22.86
CA SER A 66 -3.08 3.68 -22.83
C SER A 66 -2.34 3.61 -21.52
N VAL A 67 -2.49 2.49 -20.82
CA VAL A 67 -1.87 2.22 -19.51
C VAL A 67 -1.29 0.81 -19.50
N TRP A 68 -0.58 0.47 -18.45
CA TRP A 68 -0.26 -0.91 -18.14
C TRP A 68 -1.16 -1.39 -16.99
N GLY A 69 -1.28 -2.68 -16.89
CA GLY A 69 -2.09 -3.25 -15.84
C GLY A 69 -1.87 -4.75 -15.67
N VAL A 70 -2.54 -5.27 -14.70
CA VAL A 70 -2.54 -6.70 -14.41
C VAL A 70 -3.91 -7.26 -14.73
N ASN A 71 -3.96 -8.36 -15.50
CA ASN A 71 -5.19 -8.99 -15.97
C ASN A 71 -6.12 -8.03 -16.76
N GLY A 72 -5.52 -7.14 -17.57
CA GLY A 72 -6.25 -6.29 -18.53
C GLY A 72 -6.86 -5.02 -17.93
N ARG A 73 -6.55 -4.65 -16.70
CA ARG A 73 -7.06 -3.45 -16.03
C ARG A 73 -5.93 -2.57 -15.52
N TYR A 74 -6.18 -1.27 -15.46
CA TYR A 74 -5.34 -0.32 -14.76
C TYR A 74 -5.33 -0.68 -13.27
N LEU A 75 -4.13 -0.69 -12.66
CA LEU A 75 -3.86 -1.39 -11.43
C LEU A 75 -4.14 -2.90 -11.63
N GLY A 76 -4.12 -3.68 -10.60
CA GLY A 76 -4.41 -5.09 -10.69
C GLY A 76 -5.55 -5.49 -9.75
N PRO A 77 -5.96 -6.76 -9.80
CA PRO A 77 -6.92 -7.29 -8.85
C PRO A 77 -6.37 -7.20 -7.42
N THR A 78 -7.25 -7.11 -6.44
CA THR A 78 -6.88 -7.41 -5.05
C THR A 78 -6.72 -8.91 -4.90
N ILE A 79 -5.57 -9.34 -4.38
CA ILE A 79 -5.29 -10.76 -4.14
C ILE A 79 -5.51 -11.04 -2.66
N ARG A 80 -6.26 -12.08 -2.33
CA ARG A 80 -6.46 -12.55 -0.95
C ARG A 80 -5.88 -13.94 -0.79
N VAL A 81 -5.00 -14.09 0.21
CA VAL A 81 -4.36 -15.35 0.59
C VAL A 81 -4.53 -15.60 2.08
N TRP A 82 -4.33 -16.84 2.51
CA TRP A 82 -4.53 -17.25 3.90
C TRP A 82 -3.22 -17.69 4.54
N ASN A 83 -2.99 -17.27 5.77
CA ASN A 83 -1.90 -17.79 6.58
C ASN A 83 -2.02 -19.33 6.70
N GLY A 84 -0.91 -20.03 6.41
CA GLY A 84 -0.86 -21.49 6.34
C GLY A 84 -0.92 -22.07 4.93
N ASP A 85 -1.33 -21.28 3.91
CA ASP A 85 -1.39 -21.73 2.52
C ASP A 85 -0.02 -21.70 1.84
N ASP A 86 0.14 -22.59 0.85
CA ASP A 86 1.19 -22.53 -0.17
C ASP A 86 0.54 -22.09 -1.50
N VAL A 87 0.78 -20.86 -1.87
CA VAL A 87 0.10 -20.20 -2.99
C VAL A 87 0.96 -20.26 -4.23
N LYS A 88 0.53 -20.99 -5.25
CA LYS A 88 1.16 -20.96 -6.57
C LYS A 88 0.72 -19.70 -7.31
N LEU A 89 1.68 -18.85 -7.63
CA LEU A 89 1.47 -17.62 -8.39
C LEU A 89 2.12 -17.77 -9.76
N ILE A 90 1.49 -17.31 -10.82
CA ILE A 90 2.05 -17.32 -12.17
C ILE A 90 1.99 -15.89 -12.70
N TYR A 91 3.14 -15.25 -12.75
CA TYR A 91 3.32 -14.00 -13.48
C TYR A 91 3.60 -14.28 -14.94
N SER A 92 2.96 -13.54 -15.84
CA SER A 92 3.19 -13.61 -17.28
C SER A 92 3.46 -12.21 -17.83
N ASN A 93 4.67 -11.94 -18.28
CA ASN A 93 5.00 -10.66 -18.89
C ASN A 93 4.55 -10.65 -20.36
N ARG A 94 3.54 -9.87 -20.69
CA ARG A 94 3.04 -9.65 -22.07
C ARG A 94 3.28 -8.19 -22.51
N LEU A 95 4.16 -7.48 -21.81
CA LEU A 95 4.68 -6.18 -22.22
C LEU A 95 5.90 -6.36 -23.13
N THR A 96 6.30 -5.28 -23.77
CA THR A 96 7.49 -5.24 -24.64
C THR A 96 8.78 -4.87 -23.89
N GLU A 97 8.69 -4.69 -22.58
CA GLU A 97 9.80 -4.31 -21.69
C GLU A 97 10.03 -5.42 -20.65
N ASN A 98 11.23 -5.47 -20.10
CA ASN A 98 11.53 -6.32 -18.94
C ASN A 98 10.75 -5.84 -17.72
N VAL A 99 10.21 -6.77 -16.95
CA VAL A 99 9.51 -6.47 -15.70
C VAL A 99 9.98 -7.43 -14.60
N ALA A 100 10.26 -6.88 -13.44
CA ALA A 100 10.36 -7.62 -12.21
C ALA A 100 9.20 -7.19 -11.28
N MET A 101 8.61 -8.15 -10.59
CA MET A 101 7.53 -7.89 -9.62
C MET A 101 7.99 -8.26 -8.22
N THR A 102 7.48 -7.56 -7.22
CA THR A 102 7.64 -7.89 -5.81
C THR A 102 6.33 -7.69 -5.06
N ILE A 103 6.19 -8.32 -3.90
CA ILE A 103 5.08 -8.10 -2.97
C ILE A 103 5.67 -7.47 -1.70
N ARG A 104 5.46 -6.16 -1.56
CA ARG A 104 5.96 -5.39 -0.41
C ARG A 104 5.30 -5.85 0.89
N GLY A 105 6.14 -6.22 1.84
CA GLY A 105 5.72 -6.72 3.14
C GLY A 105 5.52 -8.22 3.24
N LEU A 106 5.63 -8.98 2.13
CA LEU A 106 5.50 -10.43 2.17
C LEU A 106 6.72 -11.07 2.84
N GLN A 107 6.48 -11.94 3.81
CA GLN A 107 7.51 -12.66 4.58
C GLN A 107 7.77 -14.03 3.94
N VAL A 108 8.64 -14.05 2.92
CA VAL A 108 9.07 -15.27 2.22
C VAL A 108 10.59 -15.27 2.03
N PRO A 109 11.23 -16.44 1.86
CA PRO A 109 12.67 -16.50 1.57
C PRO A 109 13.06 -15.71 0.31
N GLY A 110 14.27 -15.16 0.29
CA GLY A 110 14.79 -14.30 -0.79
C GLY A 110 14.55 -14.81 -2.22
N PRO A 111 14.73 -16.11 -2.56
CA PRO A 111 14.43 -16.63 -3.90
C PRO A 111 12.96 -16.45 -4.36
N LEU A 112 12.03 -16.19 -3.44
CA LEU A 112 10.59 -16.08 -3.70
C LEU A 112 10.07 -14.65 -3.65
N ILE A 113 10.87 -13.67 -3.17
CA ILE A 113 10.40 -12.28 -3.00
C ILE A 113 10.19 -11.57 -4.35
N GLY A 114 10.88 -11.99 -5.41
CA GLY A 114 10.85 -11.32 -6.71
C GLY A 114 11.98 -10.31 -6.87
N GLY A 115 11.65 -9.12 -7.40
CA GLY A 115 12.61 -8.05 -7.60
C GLY A 115 13.64 -8.32 -8.70
N ALA A 116 14.77 -7.59 -8.67
CA ALA A 116 15.79 -7.58 -9.70
C ALA A 116 16.32 -8.96 -10.10
N ALA A 117 16.40 -9.89 -9.14
CA ALA A 117 16.86 -11.27 -9.37
C ALA A 117 15.83 -12.16 -10.10
N ARG A 118 14.62 -11.67 -10.32
CA ARG A 118 13.50 -12.37 -11.00
C ARG A 118 12.94 -11.57 -12.16
N MET A 119 13.83 -11.00 -12.98
CA MET A 119 13.47 -10.26 -14.17
C MET A 119 12.80 -11.18 -15.20
N MET A 120 11.64 -10.79 -15.69
CA MET A 120 10.91 -11.43 -16.77
C MET A 120 11.07 -10.63 -18.05
N SER A 121 11.72 -11.21 -19.06
CA SER A 121 11.74 -10.66 -20.42
C SER A 121 10.35 -10.68 -21.06
N PRO A 122 10.13 -9.97 -22.15
CA PRO A 122 8.89 -10.06 -22.92
C PRO A 122 8.52 -11.52 -23.25
N ASN A 123 7.28 -11.91 -22.99
CA ASN A 123 6.71 -13.26 -23.12
C ASN A 123 7.29 -14.32 -22.15
N ALA A 124 8.08 -13.93 -21.16
CA ALA A 124 8.51 -14.83 -20.10
C ALA A 124 7.49 -14.94 -18.97
N ASP A 125 7.51 -16.06 -18.29
CA ASP A 125 6.71 -16.35 -17.11
C ASP A 125 7.61 -16.61 -15.89
N TRP A 126 7.11 -16.30 -14.70
CA TRP A 126 7.72 -16.70 -13.42
C TRP A 126 6.63 -17.27 -12.51
N ALA A 127 6.86 -18.47 -11.99
CA ALA A 127 5.84 -19.24 -11.27
C ALA A 127 6.31 -19.71 -9.88
N PRO A 128 6.42 -18.79 -8.90
CA PRO A 128 6.78 -19.17 -7.54
C PRO A 128 5.62 -19.87 -6.82
N VAL A 129 5.98 -20.70 -5.82
CA VAL A 129 5.07 -21.17 -4.78
C VAL A 129 5.41 -20.43 -3.50
N LEU A 130 4.50 -19.60 -3.02
CA LEU A 130 4.71 -18.71 -1.90
C LEU A 130 4.14 -19.35 -0.62
N PRO A 131 5.00 -19.72 0.36
CA PRO A 131 4.53 -20.18 1.66
C PRO A 131 4.06 -18.98 2.49
N ILE A 132 2.76 -18.84 2.67
CA ILE A 132 2.18 -17.75 3.46
C ILE A 132 2.25 -18.12 4.94
N ARG A 133 3.20 -17.53 5.67
CA ARG A 133 3.48 -17.82 7.09
C ARG A 133 3.64 -16.51 7.88
N GLN A 134 2.65 -15.64 7.76
CA GLN A 134 2.61 -14.36 8.48
C GLN A 134 1.19 -14.02 8.91
N SER A 135 1.07 -13.16 9.91
CA SER A 135 -0.21 -12.67 10.41
C SER A 135 -0.97 -11.87 9.34
N ALA A 136 -2.28 -11.74 9.54
CA ALA A 136 -3.14 -10.94 8.69
C ALA A 136 -2.61 -9.51 8.53
N ALA A 137 -2.50 -9.05 7.28
CA ALA A 137 -1.97 -7.75 6.94
C ALA A 137 -2.44 -7.30 5.55
N THR A 138 -2.51 -5.99 5.34
CA THR A 138 -2.68 -5.39 4.02
C THR A 138 -1.32 -5.05 3.43
N LEU A 139 -0.95 -5.82 2.41
CA LEU A 139 0.28 -5.68 1.62
C LEU A 139 -0.06 -5.15 0.23
N TRP A 140 0.94 -5.02 -0.63
CA TRP A 140 0.72 -4.66 -2.02
C TRP A 140 1.81 -5.23 -2.93
N TYR A 141 1.46 -5.54 -4.15
CA TYR A 141 2.42 -5.93 -5.18
C TYR A 141 2.66 -4.78 -6.14
N GLN A 142 3.90 -4.66 -6.61
CA GLN A 142 4.30 -3.62 -7.56
C GLN A 142 5.43 -4.10 -8.47
N ALA A 143 5.64 -3.35 -9.55
CA ALA A 143 6.87 -3.48 -10.32
C ALA A 143 8.08 -3.08 -9.47
N ASN A 144 9.18 -3.85 -9.58
CA ASN A 144 10.46 -3.63 -8.91
C ASN A 144 11.62 -3.84 -9.89
N THR A 145 11.46 -3.35 -11.09
CA THR A 145 12.46 -3.41 -12.16
C THR A 145 13.49 -2.32 -11.94
N PRO A 146 14.77 -2.63 -11.78
CA PRO A 146 15.82 -1.63 -11.58
C PRO A 146 15.81 -0.57 -12.68
N ASN A 147 15.96 0.70 -12.31
CA ASN A 147 15.93 1.89 -13.16
C ASN A 147 14.60 2.16 -13.90
N HIS A 148 13.56 1.36 -13.65
CA HIS A 148 12.25 1.48 -14.31
C HIS A 148 11.07 1.34 -13.35
N MET A 149 11.31 1.19 -12.06
CA MET A 149 10.30 0.97 -11.02
C MET A 149 9.27 2.10 -11.01
N ALA A 150 9.72 3.34 -10.97
CA ALA A 150 8.89 4.54 -10.90
C ALA A 150 7.93 4.62 -12.10
N LYS A 151 8.46 4.49 -13.32
CA LYS A 151 7.67 4.53 -14.56
C LYS A 151 6.67 3.36 -14.62
N GLN A 152 7.07 2.15 -14.22
CA GLN A 152 6.23 0.96 -14.32
C GLN A 152 5.08 1.00 -13.29
N VAL A 153 5.33 1.45 -12.07
CA VAL A 153 4.28 1.68 -11.05
C VAL A 153 3.36 2.82 -11.48
N TYR A 154 3.93 3.93 -11.98
CA TYR A 154 3.15 5.05 -12.50
C TYR A 154 2.20 4.61 -13.62
N ASN A 155 2.62 3.72 -14.50
CA ASN A 155 1.79 3.21 -15.60
C ASN A 155 0.72 2.20 -15.17
N GLY A 156 0.74 1.70 -13.91
CA GLY A 156 -0.33 0.87 -13.34
C GLY A 156 0.07 -0.55 -12.92
N LEU A 157 1.37 -0.91 -12.92
CA LEU A 157 1.81 -2.21 -12.42
C LEU A 157 1.89 -2.22 -10.89
N ALA A 158 0.73 -2.19 -10.26
CA ALA A 158 0.52 -2.26 -8.82
C ALA A 158 -0.85 -2.84 -8.48
N GLY A 159 -1.00 -3.36 -7.27
CA GLY A 159 -2.28 -3.84 -6.76
C GLY A 159 -2.18 -4.24 -5.29
N MET A 160 -3.33 -4.41 -4.64
CA MET A 160 -3.39 -4.75 -3.23
C MET A 160 -3.27 -6.26 -3.02
N TRP A 161 -2.59 -6.65 -1.93
CA TRP A 161 -2.44 -8.04 -1.51
C TRP A 161 -2.85 -8.17 -0.05
N LEU A 162 -3.80 -9.05 0.23
CA LEU A 162 -4.34 -9.26 1.57
C LEU A 162 -3.90 -10.62 2.09
N VAL A 163 -3.29 -10.63 3.27
CA VAL A 163 -3.10 -11.85 4.05
C VAL A 163 -4.18 -11.87 5.11
N GLU A 164 -4.92 -12.96 5.18
CA GLU A 164 -5.96 -13.20 6.19
C GLU A 164 -5.57 -14.39 7.07
N ASP A 165 -6.08 -14.42 8.29
CA ASP A 165 -5.92 -15.54 9.21
C ASP A 165 -7.20 -15.77 10.04
N GLU A 166 -7.28 -16.91 10.71
CA GLU A 166 -8.47 -17.28 11.49
C GLU A 166 -8.66 -16.36 12.73
N VAL A 167 -7.59 -15.73 13.21
CA VAL A 167 -7.68 -14.85 14.39
C VAL A 167 -8.30 -13.51 13.99
N SER A 168 -7.80 -12.90 12.94
CA SER A 168 -8.30 -11.61 12.42
C SER A 168 -9.71 -11.69 11.87
N LYS A 169 -10.08 -12.83 11.29
CA LYS A 169 -11.43 -13.10 10.78
C LYS A 169 -12.51 -13.05 11.85
N ASN A 170 -12.16 -13.37 13.10
CA ASN A 170 -13.08 -13.36 14.24
C ASN A 170 -13.15 -12.01 14.96
N LEU A 171 -12.41 -10.99 14.51
CA LEU A 171 -12.52 -9.63 15.03
C LEU A 171 -13.88 -9.03 14.67
N PRO A 172 -14.51 -8.29 15.59
CA PRO A 172 -15.81 -7.63 15.34
C PRO A 172 -15.62 -6.36 14.50
N ILE A 173 -15.08 -6.50 13.30
CA ILE A 173 -14.83 -5.41 12.35
C ILE A 173 -15.41 -5.77 10.99
N PRO A 174 -15.69 -4.78 10.12
CA PRO A 174 -16.12 -5.01 8.75
C PRO A 174 -15.11 -5.89 7.99
N ASN A 175 -15.62 -6.88 7.23
CA ASN A 175 -14.77 -7.84 6.52
C ASN A 175 -15.37 -8.37 5.20
N HIS A 176 -16.46 -7.75 4.71
CA HIS A 176 -17.09 -8.12 3.44
C HIS A 176 -16.54 -7.22 2.33
N TYR A 177 -15.57 -7.76 1.58
CA TYR A 177 -14.90 -7.05 0.50
C TYR A 177 -15.88 -6.44 -0.52
N GLY A 178 -15.74 -5.15 -0.78
CA GLY A 178 -16.61 -4.38 -1.68
C GLY A 178 -18.01 -4.06 -1.14
N VAL A 179 -18.30 -4.38 0.14
CA VAL A 179 -19.56 -4.09 0.80
C VAL A 179 -19.38 -3.19 2.02
N ASP A 180 -18.47 -3.57 2.92
CA ASP A 180 -18.12 -2.83 4.13
C ASP A 180 -16.60 -2.78 4.39
N ASP A 181 -15.80 -3.47 3.54
CA ASP A 181 -14.36 -3.51 3.53
C ASP A 181 -13.85 -3.18 2.10
N PHE A 182 -13.27 -1.99 1.92
CA PHE A 182 -12.91 -1.46 0.60
C PHE A 182 -11.40 -1.23 0.47
N PRO A 183 -10.78 -1.70 -0.63
CA PRO A 183 -9.44 -1.29 -1.00
C PRO A 183 -9.47 0.15 -1.53
N VAL A 184 -8.53 0.97 -1.06
CA VAL A 184 -8.39 2.38 -1.41
C VAL A 184 -6.94 2.63 -1.81
N ILE A 185 -6.63 2.51 -3.09
CA ILE A 185 -5.30 2.73 -3.65
C ILE A 185 -5.20 4.17 -4.13
N ILE A 186 -4.38 4.96 -3.45
CA ILE A 186 -4.20 6.39 -3.71
C ILE A 186 -2.96 6.58 -4.58
N GLN A 187 -3.10 7.35 -5.65
CA GLN A 187 -2.02 7.75 -6.54
C GLN A 187 -2.19 9.20 -6.97
N ASP A 188 -1.11 9.81 -7.40
CA ASP A 188 -1.15 11.09 -8.09
C ASP A 188 -0.54 10.97 -9.49
N LYS A 189 -1.10 11.74 -10.43
CA LYS A 189 -0.66 11.79 -11.82
C LYS A 189 -0.65 13.23 -12.34
N ARG A 190 0.04 13.41 -13.43
CA ARG A 190 -0.15 14.55 -14.32
C ARG A 190 -0.89 14.04 -15.54
N LEU A 191 -2.02 14.67 -15.86
CA LEU A 191 -2.81 14.32 -17.04
C LEU A 191 -2.75 15.46 -18.04
N ASP A 192 -2.60 15.13 -19.33
CA ASP A 192 -2.74 16.11 -20.41
C ASP A 192 -4.22 16.52 -20.61
N ASN A 193 -4.47 17.43 -21.53
CA ASN A 193 -5.80 17.91 -21.87
C ASN A 193 -6.73 16.82 -22.43
N PHE A 194 -6.19 15.67 -22.79
CA PHE A 194 -6.93 14.49 -23.29
C PHE A 194 -7.09 13.41 -22.22
N GLY A 195 -6.64 13.67 -20.99
CA GLY A 195 -6.68 12.70 -19.89
C GLY A 195 -5.65 11.58 -19.98
N THR A 196 -4.57 11.78 -20.76
CA THR A 196 -3.47 10.83 -20.88
C THR A 196 -2.44 11.10 -19.79
N PRO A 197 -1.96 10.09 -19.05
CA PRO A 197 -0.92 10.29 -18.05
C PRO A 197 0.40 10.68 -18.70
N GLU A 198 0.98 11.78 -18.22
CA GLU A 198 2.32 12.25 -18.59
C GLU A 198 3.29 11.94 -17.46
N TYR A 199 4.23 11.04 -17.72
CA TYR A 199 5.33 10.78 -16.81
C TYR A 199 6.61 11.46 -17.34
N SER A 200 7.17 12.32 -16.52
CA SER A 200 8.51 12.86 -16.73
C SER A 200 9.35 12.60 -15.51
N GLU A 201 10.51 12.03 -15.70
CA GLU A 201 11.44 11.80 -14.61
C GLU A 201 11.89 13.17 -14.04
N PRO A 202 11.70 13.42 -12.73
CA PRO A 202 12.09 14.67 -12.12
C PRO A 202 13.61 14.74 -12.01
N GLY A 203 14.18 15.93 -12.20
CA GLY A 203 15.63 16.18 -12.09
C GLY A 203 16.19 15.93 -10.68
N SER A 204 15.36 16.09 -9.65
CA SER A 204 15.71 15.82 -8.25
C SER A 204 14.45 15.41 -7.47
N GLY A 205 14.63 14.70 -6.36
CA GLY A 205 13.51 14.19 -5.56
C GLY A 205 12.70 13.13 -6.30
N GLY A 206 11.40 13.06 -6.05
CA GLY A 206 10.45 12.13 -6.65
C GLY A 206 9.37 12.86 -7.45
N PHE A 207 8.65 12.10 -8.27
CA PHE A 207 7.54 12.61 -9.07
C PHE A 207 6.34 12.98 -8.17
N VAL A 208 5.79 14.16 -8.43
CA VAL A 208 4.56 14.65 -7.81
C VAL A 208 3.64 15.15 -8.93
N GLY A 209 2.45 14.53 -9.01
CA GLY A 209 1.39 14.92 -9.93
C GLY A 209 0.48 16.00 -9.36
N ASP A 210 -0.44 16.50 -10.17
CA ASP A 210 -1.46 17.50 -9.79
C ASP A 210 -2.86 16.91 -9.67
N THR A 211 -3.05 15.69 -10.17
CA THR A 211 -4.34 15.00 -10.19
C THR A 211 -4.31 13.79 -9.26
N LEU A 212 -5.12 13.85 -8.19
CA LEU A 212 -5.23 12.76 -7.23
C LEU A 212 -6.27 11.73 -7.67
N LEU A 213 -5.93 10.46 -7.56
CA LEU A 213 -6.74 9.35 -7.98
C LEU A 213 -6.93 8.34 -6.84
N VAL A 214 -8.12 7.78 -6.75
CA VAL A 214 -8.42 6.61 -5.92
C VAL A 214 -8.88 5.48 -6.83
N ASN A 215 -8.18 4.36 -6.78
CA ASN A 215 -8.43 3.20 -7.66
C ASN A 215 -8.50 3.60 -9.15
N GLY A 216 -7.73 4.62 -9.54
CA GLY A 216 -7.62 5.10 -10.92
C GLY A 216 -8.70 6.10 -11.37
N VAL A 217 -9.51 6.64 -10.48
CA VAL A 217 -10.48 7.71 -10.81
C VAL A 217 -10.38 8.88 -9.85
N GLN A 218 -10.73 10.07 -10.32
CA GLN A 218 -10.65 11.30 -9.55
C GLN A 218 -11.89 11.48 -8.67
N SER A 219 -11.69 11.73 -7.38
CA SER A 219 -12.72 12.08 -6.40
C SER A 219 -13.97 11.18 -6.45
N PRO A 220 -13.84 9.84 -6.42
CA PRO A 220 -14.99 8.94 -6.50
C PRO A 220 -15.87 8.99 -5.26
N TYR A 221 -17.10 8.44 -5.40
CA TYR A 221 -17.92 8.08 -4.27
C TYR A 221 -18.07 6.56 -4.15
N VAL A 222 -18.39 6.08 -2.96
CA VAL A 222 -18.76 4.69 -2.70
C VAL A 222 -20.00 4.63 -1.82
N GLU A 223 -20.94 3.77 -2.20
CA GLU A 223 -22.09 3.47 -1.35
C GLU A 223 -21.67 2.49 -0.25
N VAL A 224 -22.03 2.81 0.98
CA VAL A 224 -21.63 2.02 2.16
C VAL A 224 -22.84 1.73 3.05
N SER A 225 -22.72 0.72 3.89
CA SER A 225 -23.71 0.45 4.92
C SER A 225 -23.68 1.53 6.01
N ARG A 226 -24.80 1.73 6.71
CA ARG A 226 -24.79 2.41 8.00
C ARG A 226 -24.08 1.53 9.02
N GLY A 227 -23.27 2.12 9.90
CA GLY A 227 -22.44 1.42 10.86
C GLY A 227 -20.98 1.71 10.62
N TRP A 228 -20.12 0.73 10.87
CA TRP A 228 -18.69 0.86 10.63
C TRP A 228 -18.33 0.42 9.22
N VAL A 229 -17.43 1.15 8.60
CA VAL A 229 -16.86 0.85 7.28
C VAL A 229 -15.35 0.75 7.42
N ARG A 230 -14.75 -0.32 6.88
CA ARG A 230 -13.30 -0.52 6.83
C ARG A 230 -12.76 -0.05 5.49
N LEU A 231 -11.74 0.79 5.53
CA LEU A 231 -11.01 1.20 4.35
C LEU A 231 -9.56 0.73 4.48
N ARG A 232 -9.09 -0.01 3.50
CA ARG A 232 -7.70 -0.46 3.40
C ARG A 232 -6.95 0.51 2.51
N LEU A 233 -6.25 1.45 3.13
CA LEU A 233 -5.53 2.52 2.46
C LEU A 233 -4.15 2.03 2.02
N LEU A 234 -3.80 2.32 0.77
CA LEU A 234 -2.47 2.16 0.22
C LEU A 234 -2.06 3.47 -0.46
N ASN A 235 -0.93 4.04 -0.08
CA ASN A 235 -0.30 5.09 -0.87
C ASN A 235 0.62 4.45 -1.93
N ALA A 236 0.12 4.36 -3.16
CA ALA A 236 0.86 3.86 -4.32
C ALA A 236 1.37 4.98 -5.23
N SER A 237 1.50 6.21 -4.71
CA SER A 237 2.18 7.31 -5.36
C SER A 237 3.69 7.11 -5.36
N ASN A 238 4.37 7.65 -6.35
CA ASN A 238 5.81 7.54 -6.48
C ASN A 238 6.57 8.23 -5.34
N SER A 239 6.08 9.41 -4.89
CA SER A 239 6.78 10.17 -3.86
C SER A 239 5.88 11.01 -2.94
N ARG A 240 4.61 11.26 -3.33
CA ARG A 240 3.73 12.13 -2.56
C ARG A 240 3.32 11.50 -1.22
N ARG A 241 3.54 12.21 -0.13
CA ARG A 241 2.99 11.91 1.18
C ARG A 241 1.65 12.62 1.35
N TYR A 242 0.65 11.92 1.87
CA TYR A 242 -0.70 12.45 2.10
C TYR A 242 -0.96 12.75 3.57
N GLN A 243 -1.72 13.82 3.83
CA GLN A 243 -2.32 14.11 5.12
C GLN A 243 -3.83 13.99 4.96
N LEU A 244 -4.41 12.93 5.49
CA LEU A 244 -5.82 12.58 5.35
C LEU A 244 -6.63 13.08 6.52
N GLN A 245 -7.86 13.56 6.25
CA GLN A 245 -8.81 13.99 7.27
C GLN A 245 -10.25 13.79 6.78
N MET A 246 -11.19 13.75 7.71
CA MET A 246 -12.61 13.68 7.37
C MET A 246 -13.19 15.10 7.22
N SER A 247 -14.03 15.32 6.19
CA SER A 247 -14.57 16.64 5.84
C SER A 247 -15.45 17.28 6.92
N ASP A 248 -16.04 16.45 7.76
CA ASP A 248 -16.90 16.90 8.88
C ASP A 248 -16.18 16.89 10.25
N GLY A 249 -14.88 16.56 10.26
CA GLY A 249 -14.07 16.53 11.47
C GLY A 249 -14.29 15.30 12.37
N ARG A 250 -15.07 14.29 11.91
CA ARG A 250 -15.14 13.01 12.65
C ARG A 250 -13.78 12.34 12.71
N LEU A 251 -13.60 11.45 13.70
CA LEU A 251 -12.33 10.75 13.89
C LEU A 251 -12.13 9.63 12.85
N ILE A 252 -10.87 9.44 12.46
CA ILE A 252 -10.36 8.27 11.76
C ILE A 252 -9.87 7.29 12.83
N HIS A 253 -10.28 6.04 12.75
CA HIS A 253 -9.84 5.01 13.70
C HIS A 253 -8.89 4.03 13.01
N VAL A 254 -7.59 4.20 13.22
CA VAL A 254 -6.56 3.32 12.65
C VAL A 254 -6.55 2.00 13.41
N ILE A 255 -6.67 0.89 12.69
CA ILE A 255 -6.70 -0.46 13.28
C ILE A 255 -5.50 -1.32 12.86
N SER A 256 -4.82 -0.98 11.77
CA SER A 256 -3.69 -1.76 11.24
C SER A 256 -2.66 -0.85 10.59
N GLY A 257 -1.40 -1.25 10.68
CA GLY A 257 -0.28 -0.71 9.91
C GLY A 257 0.11 -1.64 8.76
N ASP A 258 1.37 -1.50 8.30
CA ASP A 258 1.88 -2.25 7.14
C ASP A 258 1.89 -3.77 7.35
N GLN A 259 2.24 -4.23 8.56
CA GLN A 259 2.51 -5.63 8.89
C GLN A 259 1.49 -6.21 9.88
N GLY A 260 0.28 -5.64 9.93
CA GLY A 260 -0.83 -6.20 10.69
C GLY A 260 -1.48 -5.24 11.67
N PHE A 261 -2.35 -5.80 12.49
CA PHE A 261 -3.20 -5.05 13.41
C PHE A 261 -2.41 -4.38 14.54
N LEU A 262 -2.91 -3.24 14.99
CA LEU A 262 -2.51 -2.63 16.25
C LEU A 262 -3.14 -3.41 17.43
N SER A 263 -2.64 -3.16 18.63
CA SER A 263 -3.23 -3.76 19.86
C SER A 263 -4.62 -3.22 20.20
N ALA A 264 -4.89 -1.98 19.79
CA ALA A 264 -6.18 -1.30 19.93
C ALA A 264 -6.32 -0.25 18.83
N PRO A 265 -7.55 0.17 18.48
CA PRO A 265 -7.76 1.28 17.55
C PRO A 265 -7.15 2.59 18.06
N VAL A 266 -6.51 3.34 17.17
CA VAL A 266 -5.98 4.67 17.44
C VAL A 266 -6.85 5.71 16.73
N SER A 267 -7.46 6.60 17.51
CA SER A 267 -8.39 7.60 17.00
C SER A 267 -7.70 8.93 16.73
N LEU A 268 -7.77 9.41 15.49
CA LEU A 268 -7.06 10.58 14.99
C LEU A 268 -8.00 11.53 14.24
N LYS A 269 -7.69 12.81 14.23
CA LYS A 269 -8.32 13.77 13.32
C LYS A 269 -7.64 13.83 11.96
N GLN A 270 -6.35 13.56 11.95
CA GLN A 270 -5.53 13.59 10.75
C GLN A 270 -4.61 12.35 10.73
N LEU A 271 -4.51 11.70 9.57
CA LEU A 271 -3.67 10.54 9.34
C LEU A 271 -2.66 10.84 8.24
N SER A 272 -1.39 10.68 8.56
CA SER A 272 -0.31 10.74 7.57
C SER A 272 -0.13 9.38 6.88
N LEU A 273 0.09 9.41 5.56
CA LEU A 273 0.30 8.21 4.76
C LEU A 273 1.44 8.46 3.75
N ALA A 274 2.61 7.90 4.01
CA ALA A 274 3.79 8.03 3.16
C ALA A 274 3.76 7.04 1.98
N PRO A 275 4.53 7.27 0.90
CA PRO A 275 4.63 6.33 -0.22
C PRO A 275 4.97 4.92 0.25
N GLY A 276 4.21 3.94 -0.21
CA GLY A 276 4.34 2.52 0.15
C GLY A 276 3.73 2.13 1.49
N GLU A 277 3.32 3.08 2.35
CA GLU A 277 2.62 2.74 3.59
C GLU A 277 1.20 2.27 3.33
N ARG A 278 0.76 1.34 4.20
CA ARG A 278 -0.62 0.84 4.26
C ARG A 278 -1.18 1.09 5.64
N ARG A 279 -2.45 1.48 5.67
CA ARG A 279 -3.23 1.64 6.91
C ARG A 279 -4.62 1.07 6.70
N GLU A 280 -5.12 0.41 7.71
CA GLU A 280 -6.54 0.09 7.73
C GLU A 280 -7.23 0.99 8.74
N ILE A 281 -8.33 1.58 8.30
CA ILE A 281 -9.10 2.49 9.13
C ILE A 281 -10.55 2.07 9.21
N LEU A 282 -11.18 2.36 10.33
CA LEU A 282 -12.62 2.31 10.49
C LEU A 282 -13.21 3.72 10.49
N VAL A 283 -14.29 3.89 9.72
CA VAL A 283 -15.07 5.13 9.64
C VAL A 283 -16.47 4.86 10.17
N ASN A 284 -16.93 5.67 11.12
CA ASN A 284 -18.27 5.56 11.67
C ASN A 284 -19.30 6.24 10.77
N MET A 285 -20.21 5.45 10.18
CA MET A 285 -21.30 5.90 9.32
C MET A 285 -22.68 5.69 9.97
N THR A 286 -22.74 5.45 11.29
CA THR A 286 -23.96 5.10 12.03
C THR A 286 -25.02 6.21 11.97
N ASN A 287 -24.59 7.48 11.95
CA ASN A 287 -25.50 8.65 11.85
C ASN A 287 -26.20 8.74 10.50
N GLY A 288 -25.70 8.07 9.46
CA GLY A 288 -26.28 8.08 8.13
C GLY A 288 -25.94 9.32 7.28
N ASP A 289 -25.01 10.16 7.74
CA ASP A 289 -24.56 11.34 7.00
C ASP A 289 -23.43 11.00 6.03
N GLU A 290 -23.51 11.53 4.81
CA GLU A 290 -22.43 11.47 3.83
C GLU A 290 -21.19 12.18 4.39
N VAL A 291 -20.01 11.60 4.14
CA VAL A 291 -18.74 12.23 4.54
C VAL A 291 -17.68 11.97 3.49
N SER A 292 -16.75 12.89 3.36
CA SER A 292 -15.62 12.75 2.44
C SER A 292 -14.29 12.66 3.19
N ILE A 293 -13.39 11.85 2.65
CA ILE A 293 -11.96 11.94 2.96
C ILE A 293 -11.38 13.02 2.08
N THR A 294 -10.69 13.94 2.70
CA THR A 294 -9.93 14.99 2.02
C THR A 294 -8.45 14.86 2.35
N CYS A 295 -7.59 15.35 1.46
CA CYS A 295 -6.16 15.39 1.71
C CYS A 295 -5.59 16.77 1.39
N GLY A 296 -4.63 17.19 2.22
CA GLY A 296 -3.73 18.30 1.94
C GLY A 296 -2.32 17.78 1.67
N GLU A 297 -1.38 18.67 1.38
CA GLU A 297 0.03 18.33 1.47
C GLU A 297 0.37 18.09 2.95
N ALA A 298 1.18 17.07 3.22
CA ALA A 298 1.63 16.82 4.58
C ALA A 298 2.49 18.02 5.01
N ALA A 299 1.99 18.79 5.96
CA ALA A 299 2.74 19.88 6.54
C ALA A 299 4.04 19.32 7.17
N SER A 300 5.16 20.00 6.95
CA SER A 300 6.40 19.72 7.67
C SER A 300 6.17 19.87 9.18
N ILE A 301 7.06 19.34 10.01
CA ILE A 301 7.00 19.54 11.48
C ILE A 301 6.95 21.03 11.80
N VAL A 302 7.66 21.87 11.04
CA VAL A 302 7.68 23.33 11.18
C VAL A 302 6.31 23.93 10.87
N ASP A 303 5.61 23.43 9.84
CA ASP A 303 4.26 23.91 9.48
C ASP A 303 3.21 23.47 10.51
N ARG A 304 3.38 22.29 11.14
CA ARG A 304 2.52 21.86 12.26
C ARG A 304 2.66 22.78 13.47
N ILE A 305 3.87 23.21 13.78
CA ILE A 305 4.12 24.18 14.87
C ILE A 305 3.58 25.55 14.49
N ARG A 306 3.76 25.99 13.23
CA ARG A 306 3.20 27.24 12.71
C ARG A 306 1.68 27.24 12.67
N GLY A 307 1.05 26.14 12.23
CA GLY A 307 -0.41 25.99 12.20
C GLY A 307 -1.07 26.02 13.58
N PHE A 308 -0.31 25.77 14.66
CA PHE A 308 -0.78 25.97 16.03
C PHE A 308 -0.91 27.46 16.39
N PHE A 309 -0.12 28.33 15.75
CA PHE A 309 -0.09 29.78 15.98
C PHE A 309 -0.77 30.61 14.88
N GLU A 310 -0.95 30.06 13.67
CA GLU A 310 -1.60 30.71 12.53
C GLU A 310 -2.65 29.80 11.91
N PRO A 311 -3.93 29.87 12.34
CA PRO A 311 -5.02 29.02 11.82
C PRO A 311 -5.40 29.27 10.36
N SER A 312 -4.83 30.25 9.69
CA SER A 312 -5.26 30.73 8.37
C SER A 312 -4.45 30.26 7.16
N SER A 313 -3.47 29.37 7.33
CA SER A 313 -2.90 28.66 6.17
C SER A 313 -3.88 27.58 5.71
N ILE A 314 -4.90 27.97 4.96
CA ILE A 314 -5.83 27.08 4.27
C ILE A 314 -5.02 26.29 3.24
N LEU A 315 -4.50 25.13 3.64
CA LEU A 315 -4.11 24.09 2.70
C LEU A 315 -5.40 23.75 1.94
N ILE A 316 -5.40 23.94 0.63
CA ILE A 316 -6.54 23.60 -0.22
C ILE A 316 -6.79 22.11 -0.03
N SER A 317 -7.83 21.77 0.73
CA SER A 317 -8.19 20.39 1.01
C SER A 317 -8.79 19.80 -0.26
N THR A 318 -8.08 18.86 -0.89
CA THR A 318 -8.53 18.18 -2.09
C THR A 318 -9.41 17.00 -1.72
N LEU A 319 -10.58 16.90 -2.34
CA LEU A 319 -11.50 15.77 -2.18
C LEU A 319 -10.86 14.49 -2.73
N LEU A 320 -10.80 13.46 -1.91
CA LEU A 320 -10.21 12.17 -2.27
C LEU A 320 -11.28 11.10 -2.51
N LEU A 321 -12.17 10.86 -1.55
CA LEU A 321 -13.19 9.82 -1.59
C LEU A 321 -14.42 10.25 -0.80
N THR A 322 -15.61 10.04 -1.33
CA THR A 322 -16.89 10.30 -0.62
C THR A 322 -17.55 8.98 -0.23
N LEU A 323 -17.92 8.83 1.05
CA LEU A 323 -18.70 7.70 1.58
C LEU A 323 -20.16 8.13 1.66
N ARG A 324 -21.04 7.40 0.94
CA ARG A 324 -22.50 7.64 0.89
C ARG A 324 -23.23 6.51 1.58
N PRO A 325 -23.77 6.71 2.79
CA PRO A 325 -24.52 5.68 3.47
C PRO A 325 -25.84 5.40 2.75
N THR A 326 -26.12 4.14 2.53
CA THR A 326 -27.39 3.65 1.98
C THR A 326 -28.12 2.79 3.01
N GLY A 327 -29.45 2.98 3.11
CA GLY A 327 -30.29 2.16 3.98
C GLY A 327 -30.54 0.74 3.50
N LEU A 328 -30.07 0.40 2.29
CA LEU A 328 -30.27 -0.93 1.68
C LEU A 328 -29.26 -1.98 2.15
N LEU A 329 -28.11 -1.55 2.70
CA LEU A 329 -27.08 -2.46 3.17
C LEU A 329 -27.22 -2.73 4.68
N PRO A 330 -26.91 -3.94 5.16
CA PRO A 330 -27.02 -4.30 6.56
C PRO A 330 -26.02 -3.51 7.41
N LEU A 331 -26.43 -3.20 8.64
CA LEU A 331 -25.55 -2.65 9.66
C LEU A 331 -24.55 -3.70 10.10
N VAL A 332 -23.27 -3.35 10.17
CA VAL A 332 -22.21 -4.33 10.41
C VAL A 332 -21.83 -4.45 11.88
N THR A 333 -21.55 -3.36 12.56
CA THR A 333 -21.18 -3.37 13.97
C THR A 333 -21.75 -2.18 14.71
N ASP A 334 -22.05 -2.36 15.99
CA ASP A 334 -22.65 -1.31 16.83
C ASP A 334 -21.60 -0.52 17.63
N SER A 335 -20.38 -1.03 17.76
CA SER A 335 -19.33 -0.42 18.58
C SER A 335 -17.94 -0.63 18.00
N LEU A 336 -17.06 0.36 18.23
CA LEU A 336 -15.63 0.23 17.95
C LEU A 336 -15.01 -0.81 18.89
N PRO A 337 -14.26 -1.80 18.42
CA PRO A 337 -13.59 -2.76 19.28
C PRO A 337 -12.58 -2.06 20.20
N VAL A 338 -12.59 -2.40 21.48
CA VAL A 338 -11.66 -1.82 22.48
C VAL A 338 -10.26 -2.42 22.33
N ARG A 339 -10.18 -3.66 21.87
CA ARG A 339 -8.92 -4.39 21.62
C ARG A 339 -8.97 -5.06 20.28
N LEU A 340 -7.82 -5.17 19.65
CA LEU A 340 -7.59 -5.88 18.39
C LEU A 340 -6.69 -7.09 18.66
N LEU A 341 -5.50 -7.13 18.08
CA LEU A 341 -4.55 -8.21 18.28
C LEU A 341 -3.35 -7.72 19.10
N PRO A 342 -2.80 -8.53 20.00
CA PRO A 342 -1.63 -8.11 20.76
C PRO A 342 -0.44 -7.86 19.82
N THR A 343 0.21 -6.72 19.97
CA THR A 343 1.49 -6.44 19.32
C THR A 343 2.60 -6.95 20.22
N GLU A 344 3.33 -7.95 19.79
CA GLU A 344 4.52 -8.40 20.48
C GLU A 344 5.65 -7.40 20.25
N PHE A 345 6.23 -6.88 21.32
CA PHE A 345 7.39 -6.02 21.23
C PHE A 345 8.66 -6.85 21.36
N LEU A 346 9.66 -6.55 20.52
CA LEU A 346 10.95 -7.20 20.58
C LEU A 346 11.61 -6.95 21.95
N PRO A 347 11.93 -8.00 22.70
CA PRO A 347 12.50 -7.87 24.04
C PRO A 347 14.03 -7.70 23.99
N GLY A 348 14.58 -7.06 25.00
CA GLY A 348 16.00 -7.10 25.29
C GLY A 348 16.88 -6.26 24.38
N THR A 349 18.17 -6.64 24.33
CA THR A 349 19.21 -5.91 23.62
C THR A 349 19.31 -6.36 22.18
N PRO A 350 19.31 -5.46 21.17
CA PRO A 350 19.55 -5.81 19.78
C PRO A 350 20.94 -6.42 19.60
N LEU A 351 21.07 -7.36 18.67
CA LEU A 351 22.34 -8.05 18.37
C LEU A 351 23.40 -7.04 17.92
N ARG A 352 23.00 -6.00 17.20
CA ARG A 352 23.89 -5.01 16.59
C ARG A 352 23.14 -3.70 16.35
N SER A 353 23.91 -2.62 16.21
CA SER A 353 23.40 -1.34 15.72
C SER A 353 23.99 -1.01 14.36
N ARG A 354 23.19 -0.37 13.49
CA ARG A 354 23.60 0.11 12.16
C ARG A 354 23.15 1.53 11.93
N ASP A 355 23.96 2.28 11.22
CA ASP A 355 23.62 3.59 10.69
C ASP A 355 23.37 3.49 9.19
N ILE A 356 22.24 4.00 8.74
CA ILE A 356 21.82 4.07 7.35
C ILE A 356 21.61 5.53 6.99
N SER A 357 22.29 6.01 5.96
CA SER A 357 22.18 7.38 5.46
C SER A 357 21.52 7.39 4.09
N LEU A 358 20.49 8.20 3.96
CA LEU A 358 19.78 8.52 2.73
C LEU A 358 20.14 9.98 2.38
N GLY A 359 21.14 10.17 1.52
CA GLY A 359 21.66 11.49 1.15
C GLY A 359 20.69 12.27 0.23
N ASP A 360 21.06 13.54 -0.02
CA ASP A 360 20.41 14.37 -1.06
C ASP A 360 20.65 13.81 -2.46
N ASP A 361 21.85 13.30 -2.69
CA ASP A 361 22.19 12.56 -3.91
C ASP A 361 21.69 11.11 -3.80
N PRO A 362 21.35 10.47 -4.93
CA PRO A 362 20.95 9.07 -4.93
C PRO A 362 22.03 8.16 -4.32
N GLY A 363 21.58 7.09 -3.67
CA GLY A 363 22.43 6.11 -3.01
C GLY A 363 22.10 5.93 -1.53
N ILE A 364 22.60 4.85 -0.96
CA ILE A 364 22.52 4.57 0.48
C ILE A 364 23.93 4.48 1.04
N ASN A 365 24.19 5.18 2.16
CA ASN A 365 25.53 5.31 2.75
C ASN A 365 26.58 5.80 1.74
N GLY A 366 26.19 6.72 0.84
CA GLY A 366 27.05 7.25 -0.22
C GLY A 366 27.33 6.30 -1.39
N ASN A 367 26.66 5.15 -1.45
CA ASN A 367 26.83 4.15 -2.50
C ASN A 367 25.58 4.01 -3.37
N LEU A 368 25.75 4.07 -4.68
CA LEU A 368 24.72 3.69 -5.63
C LEU A 368 24.52 2.17 -5.62
N TRP A 369 23.34 1.73 -6.00
CA TRP A 369 23.04 0.31 -6.13
C TRP A 369 24.01 -0.42 -7.08
N ASP A 370 24.48 -1.55 -6.61
CA ASP A 370 25.31 -2.48 -7.36
C ASP A 370 24.74 -3.90 -7.15
N PRO A 371 24.28 -4.60 -8.19
CA PRO A 371 23.65 -5.90 -8.07
C PRO A 371 24.58 -7.00 -7.53
N GLN A 372 25.89 -6.77 -7.52
CA GLN A 372 26.87 -7.74 -7.02
C GLN A 372 27.33 -7.45 -5.59
N ARG A 373 26.95 -6.28 -5.03
CA ARG A 373 27.40 -5.90 -3.70
C ARG A 373 26.36 -6.27 -2.65
N ILE A 374 26.78 -6.96 -1.61
CA ILE A 374 26.02 -7.15 -0.37
C ILE A 374 26.47 -6.09 0.63
N ASP A 375 25.57 -5.16 0.97
CA ASP A 375 25.87 -4.04 1.87
C ASP A 375 25.76 -4.47 3.35
N ILE A 376 24.85 -5.42 3.63
CA ILE A 376 24.56 -5.87 4.99
C ILE A 376 24.48 -7.39 5.02
N THR A 377 25.06 -7.98 6.08
CA THR A 377 24.86 -9.38 6.44
C THR A 377 24.22 -9.45 7.82
N ALA A 378 23.14 -10.23 7.93
CA ALA A 378 22.36 -10.45 9.14
C ALA A 378 22.08 -11.95 9.36
N GLN A 379 21.41 -12.28 10.48
CA GLN A 379 21.09 -13.66 10.87
C GLN A 379 19.58 -13.78 11.07
N GLN A 380 18.97 -14.80 10.45
CA GLN A 380 17.54 -15.10 10.64
C GLN A 380 17.23 -15.36 12.12
N GLY A 381 16.05 -14.90 12.55
CA GLY A 381 15.57 -15.06 13.93
C GLY A 381 16.17 -14.06 14.92
N THR A 382 17.00 -13.13 14.46
CA THR A 382 17.59 -12.07 15.28
C THR A 382 16.99 -10.70 14.96
N TRP A 383 17.32 -9.68 15.76
CA TRP A 383 16.95 -8.29 15.47
C TRP A 383 18.12 -7.36 15.72
N GLU A 384 18.11 -6.27 14.98
CA GLU A 384 19.13 -5.22 15.05
C GLU A 384 18.47 -3.85 15.20
N ARG A 385 19.23 -2.89 15.74
CA ARG A 385 18.84 -1.49 15.77
C ARG A 385 19.37 -0.80 14.52
N TRP A 386 18.48 -0.18 13.75
CA TRP A 386 18.86 0.65 12.62
C TRP A 386 18.53 2.11 12.93
N THR A 387 19.53 3.00 12.82
CA THR A 387 19.33 4.44 12.83
C THR A 387 19.35 4.92 11.38
N VAL A 388 18.20 5.28 10.87
CA VAL A 388 18.05 5.76 9.48
C VAL A 388 17.96 7.27 9.50
N ARG A 389 18.84 7.95 8.77
CA ARG A 389 18.86 9.41 8.60
C ARG A 389 18.62 9.77 7.15
N ALA A 390 17.86 10.82 6.93
CA ALA A 390 17.62 11.36 5.59
C ALA A 390 17.92 12.86 5.57
N ASP A 391 18.73 13.29 4.61
CA ASP A 391 19.01 14.70 4.37
C ASP A 391 17.79 15.39 3.73
N ARG A 392 17.00 14.64 2.97
CA ARG A 392 15.73 15.05 2.40
C ARG A 392 14.63 14.08 2.84
N PRO A 393 13.46 14.59 3.27
CA PRO A 393 12.34 13.74 3.65
C PRO A 393 11.95 12.75 2.56
N GLN A 394 11.91 11.46 2.89
CA GLN A 394 11.56 10.39 1.96
C GLN A 394 11.04 9.14 2.67
N SER A 395 10.38 8.27 1.94
CA SER A 395 9.91 6.98 2.45
C SER A 395 11.01 5.93 2.31
N PHE A 396 11.17 5.07 3.31
CA PHE A 396 12.16 4.01 3.35
C PHE A 396 11.50 2.67 3.61
N HIS A 397 11.87 1.65 2.82
CA HIS A 397 11.32 0.30 2.89
C HIS A 397 12.42 -0.75 3.04
N ILE A 398 12.13 -1.85 3.76
CA ILE A 398 13.01 -3.00 3.92
C ILE A 398 12.25 -4.27 3.58
N GLU A 399 12.75 -5.03 2.58
CA GLU A 399 12.18 -6.32 2.17
C GLU A 399 12.55 -7.48 3.10
N GLY A 400 11.66 -8.47 3.20
CA GLY A 400 11.89 -9.73 3.92
C GLY A 400 12.01 -9.60 5.43
N VAL A 401 11.71 -8.44 5.98
CA VAL A 401 11.76 -8.14 7.41
C VAL A 401 10.46 -7.46 7.86
N MET A 402 10.30 -7.36 9.16
CA MET A 402 9.38 -6.43 9.80
C MET A 402 10.13 -5.66 10.88
N PHE A 403 9.72 -4.43 11.14
CA PHE A 403 10.36 -3.60 12.15
C PHE A 403 9.35 -2.86 13.01
N GLN A 404 9.82 -2.39 14.18
CA GLN A 404 9.11 -1.49 15.06
C GLN A 404 9.85 -0.15 15.11
N VAL A 405 9.11 0.94 14.96
CA VAL A 405 9.66 2.29 15.15
C VAL A 405 9.82 2.54 16.65
N ARG A 406 11.01 2.94 17.08
CA ARG A 406 11.34 3.20 18.49
C ARG A 406 11.48 4.67 18.80
N ASN A 407 11.99 5.42 17.83
CA ASN A 407 12.25 6.84 18.01
C ASN A 407 12.10 7.58 16.67
N VAL A 408 11.57 8.78 16.72
CA VAL A 408 11.47 9.72 15.60
C VAL A 408 11.98 11.08 16.08
N ASN A 409 13.15 11.50 15.61
CA ASN A 409 13.78 12.77 15.97
C ASN A 409 13.88 13.02 17.50
N GLY A 410 14.28 11.98 18.25
CA GLY A 410 14.42 12.06 19.71
C GLY A 410 13.13 11.83 20.50
N SER A 411 11.99 11.65 19.83
CA SER A 411 10.69 11.45 20.45
C SER A 411 10.14 10.03 20.24
N ALA A 412 9.21 9.60 21.08
CA ALA A 412 8.49 8.34 20.86
C ALA A 412 7.66 8.40 19.57
N PRO A 413 7.49 7.26 18.86
CA PRO A 413 6.64 7.22 17.67
C PRO A 413 5.18 7.52 18.01
N PHE A 414 4.46 8.04 17.02
CA PHE A 414 3.02 8.25 17.16
C PHE A 414 2.31 6.91 17.46
N PRO A 415 1.17 6.93 18.17
CA PRO A 415 0.46 5.71 18.53
C PRO A 415 0.14 4.78 17.37
N GLU A 416 -0.23 5.34 16.20
CA GLU A 416 -0.53 4.62 14.97
C GLU A 416 0.69 3.97 14.31
N ASP A 417 1.90 4.37 14.69
CA ASP A 417 3.18 3.81 14.21
C ASP A 417 3.79 2.76 15.13
N ARG A 418 3.13 2.43 16.25
CA ARG A 418 3.67 1.49 17.24
C ARG A 418 3.44 0.02 16.91
N GLY A 419 2.81 -0.28 15.77
CA GLY A 419 2.67 -1.66 15.27
C GLY A 419 3.90 -2.15 14.50
N TRP A 420 3.78 -3.34 13.92
CA TRP A 420 4.75 -3.85 12.99
C TRP A 420 4.65 -3.16 11.64
N LYS A 421 5.80 -2.79 11.07
CA LYS A 421 5.91 -2.07 9.80
C LYS A 421 7.01 -2.66 8.93
N ASP A 422 7.00 -2.28 7.65
CA ASP A 422 8.09 -2.52 6.69
C ASP A 422 8.49 -1.24 5.94
N THR A 423 7.70 -0.19 6.08
CA THR A 423 7.88 1.10 5.40
C THR A 423 7.74 2.24 6.43
N VAL A 424 8.59 3.25 6.35
CA VAL A 424 8.57 4.40 7.27
C VAL A 424 8.94 5.68 6.55
N TRP A 425 8.29 6.79 6.94
CA TRP A 425 8.71 8.14 6.54
C TRP A 425 9.89 8.59 7.39
N VAL A 426 10.97 8.97 6.70
CA VAL A 426 12.19 9.51 7.33
C VAL A 426 12.28 10.99 6.99
N ASP A 427 12.15 11.83 8.03
CA ASP A 427 12.30 13.28 7.98
C ASP A 427 13.23 13.67 9.14
N GLY A 428 14.52 13.77 8.86
CA GLY A 428 15.59 13.78 9.85
C GLY A 428 16.05 12.38 10.24
N GLN A 429 15.66 11.86 11.41
CA GLN A 429 16.16 10.58 11.93
C GLN A 429 15.01 9.70 12.47
N VAL A 430 15.09 8.40 12.17
CA VAL A 430 14.25 7.38 12.81
C VAL A 430 15.11 6.23 13.35
N GLU A 431 14.70 5.67 14.48
CA GLU A 431 15.30 4.46 15.05
C GLU A 431 14.32 3.30 14.92
N LEU A 432 14.77 2.21 14.31
CA LEU A 432 14.00 1.00 14.03
C LEU A 432 14.61 -0.19 14.78
N LEU A 433 13.76 -1.08 15.28
CA LEU A 433 14.17 -2.44 15.62
C LEU A 433 13.74 -3.36 14.49
N VAL A 434 14.71 -3.87 13.72
CA VAL A 434 14.50 -4.67 12.53
C VAL A 434 14.64 -6.14 12.88
N TYR A 435 13.57 -6.92 12.64
CA TYR A 435 13.53 -8.37 12.85
C TYR A 435 13.66 -9.11 11.52
N TYR A 436 14.61 -10.03 11.46
CA TYR A 436 14.92 -10.83 10.26
C TYR A 436 14.11 -12.13 10.27
N ALA A 437 12.91 -12.09 9.73
CA ALA A 437 11.99 -13.23 9.75
C ALA A 437 12.39 -14.35 8.77
N GLN A 438 12.97 -13.99 7.62
CA GLN A 438 13.22 -14.91 6.51
C GLN A 438 14.69 -14.88 6.07
N PRO A 439 15.24 -16.01 5.59
CA PRO A 439 16.59 -16.07 5.04
C PRO A 439 16.63 -15.57 3.59
N SER A 440 17.82 -15.13 3.16
CA SER A 440 18.10 -14.80 1.77
C SER A 440 19.44 -15.39 1.33
N TRP A 441 19.74 -15.36 0.04
CA TRP A 441 20.95 -15.93 -0.54
C TRP A 441 21.70 -14.89 -1.38
N PRO A 442 23.00 -15.07 -1.64
CA PRO A 442 23.78 -14.07 -2.39
C PRO A 442 23.20 -13.70 -3.76
N HIS A 443 22.57 -14.64 -4.46
CA HIS A 443 21.90 -14.36 -5.74
C HIS A 443 20.45 -13.85 -5.60
N PHE A 444 19.92 -13.85 -4.40
CA PHE A 444 18.56 -13.43 -4.07
C PHE A 444 18.56 -12.66 -2.75
N PRO A 445 19.33 -11.56 -2.65
CA PRO A 445 19.36 -10.74 -1.45
C PRO A 445 18.02 -10.00 -1.29
N PHE A 446 17.68 -9.64 -0.06
CA PHE A 446 16.65 -8.66 0.18
C PHE A 446 17.16 -7.26 -0.12
N GLN A 447 16.26 -6.38 -0.51
CA GLN A 447 16.57 -4.97 -0.72
C GLN A 447 16.08 -4.12 0.45
N PHE A 448 16.81 -3.06 0.75
CA PHE A 448 16.34 -1.93 1.54
C PHE A 448 16.55 -0.67 0.70
N LEU A 449 15.53 0.18 0.60
CA LEU A 449 15.52 1.18 -0.45
C LEU A 449 14.67 2.40 -0.10
N SER A 450 14.93 3.51 -0.79
CA SER A 450 13.96 4.59 -0.85
C SER A 450 12.67 4.12 -1.52
N GLN A 451 11.54 4.31 -0.88
CA GLN A 451 10.22 4.09 -1.48
C GLN A 451 9.70 5.36 -2.19
N THR A 452 10.52 6.41 -2.28
CA THR A 452 10.44 7.43 -3.32
C THR A 452 11.05 6.83 -4.57
N LEU A 453 10.19 6.36 -5.48
CA LEU A 453 10.58 5.39 -6.51
C LEU A 453 11.65 5.92 -7.48
N GLU A 454 11.64 7.20 -7.78
CA GLU A 454 12.67 7.84 -8.62
C GLU A 454 14.05 7.84 -7.95
N LEU A 455 14.11 7.95 -6.62
CA LEU A 455 15.37 7.84 -5.90
C LEU A 455 15.90 6.39 -5.92
N ALA A 456 15.00 5.42 -5.79
CA ALA A 456 15.36 4.01 -5.94
C ALA A 456 15.89 3.72 -7.34
N ASP A 457 15.21 4.19 -8.40
CA ASP A 457 15.64 4.01 -9.80
C ASP A 457 17.00 4.66 -10.09
N ARG A 458 17.34 5.74 -9.39
CA ARG A 458 18.66 6.39 -9.46
C ARG A 458 19.71 5.75 -8.56
N GLY A 459 19.40 4.64 -7.87
CA GLY A 459 20.36 3.85 -7.12
C GLY A 459 20.27 3.94 -5.59
N SER A 460 19.21 4.54 -5.02
CA SER A 460 18.99 4.53 -3.57
C SER A 460 18.45 3.16 -3.12
N ILE A 461 19.23 2.11 -3.35
CA ILE A 461 18.95 0.72 -3.01
C ILE A 461 20.21 0.11 -2.39
N GLY A 462 20.06 -0.58 -1.26
CA GLY A 462 21.05 -1.46 -0.67
C GLY A 462 20.59 -2.91 -0.69
N GLN A 463 21.53 -3.85 -0.55
CA GLN A 463 21.25 -5.28 -0.56
C GLN A 463 21.67 -5.94 0.75
N MET A 464 20.83 -6.85 1.22
CA MET A 464 21.00 -7.53 2.49
C MET A 464 20.95 -9.04 2.33
N LEU A 465 22.00 -9.72 2.84
CA LEU A 465 22.05 -11.15 2.99
C LEU A 465 21.62 -11.53 4.41
N VAL A 466 20.58 -12.33 4.54
CA VAL A 466 20.13 -12.89 5.82
C VAL A 466 20.45 -14.37 5.83
N ASN A 467 21.46 -14.75 6.61
CA ASN A 467 21.84 -16.16 6.73
C ASN A 467 20.72 -16.95 7.44
N PRO A 468 20.45 -18.20 7.03
CA PRO A 468 19.51 -19.07 7.72
C PRO A 468 19.84 -19.22 9.20
N ALA A 469 18.84 -19.45 10.03
CA ALA A 469 19.06 -19.84 11.43
C ALA A 469 19.92 -21.10 11.50
N PRO A 470 20.80 -21.24 12.53
CA PRO A 470 21.65 -22.42 12.71
C PRO A 470 20.86 -23.72 12.82
#